data_46443d07886cd20145b9126cd4973656
#
_entry.id   46443d07886cd20145b9126cd4973656
#
_cell.length_a   1.000
_cell.length_b   1.000
_cell.length_c   1.000
_cell.angle_alpha   90.00
_cell.angle_beta   90.00
_cell.angle_gamma   90.00
#
_symmetry.space_group_name_H-M   'P 1'
#
loop_
_entity.id
_entity.type
_entity.pdbx_description
1 polymer ?
#
loop_
_entity_poly.entity_id
_entity_poly.type
_entity_poly.pdbx_seq_one_letter_code
_entity_poly.pdbx_strand_id
1 'polypeptide(L)'
;MSTCHELTTAETRIHVGQYTPRWDDETVDLTEALDFWSAAASAANVVMQLSMPGVGYGVVESRVESGALMEHPWKRLRTTAQYMAVAVLGSDEERAAYRDAVNVAHRQVRSTDSSPVKYNAFDRDLQLWVAACLFVFYEDTYQLLRGKMTEEQAENFYQHARPLGTTLQVSDDQWPVTRAEFDTYWNTTCQSLEMDDTVRDFLMRLINLKMINPVLRVIFAPLLRFLTIGFLAPRFRELLGVQWSKAEQRQFENLFLFVSFVNRFIPPFIRTFNYSVLMADLRYRIRRRKALI
;
A
#
# COMPACT_ATOMS: atom_id res chain seq x y z
N MET A 1 -5.67 -32.72 -15.98
CA MET A 1 -4.88 -32.29 -14.81
C MET A 1 -4.23 -30.99 -15.21
N SER A 2 -4.80 -29.86 -14.80
CA SER A 2 -4.19 -28.54 -15.02
C SER A 2 -3.02 -28.44 -14.04
N THR A 3 -1.81 -28.40 -14.54
CA THR A 3 -0.64 -28.09 -13.72
C THR A 3 -0.83 -26.69 -13.17
N CYS A 4 -1.08 -26.58 -11.86
CA CYS A 4 -1.11 -25.29 -11.17
C CYS A 4 0.29 -24.67 -11.36
N HIS A 5 0.38 -23.64 -12.17
CA HIS A 5 1.64 -22.93 -12.37
C HIS A 5 1.89 -22.10 -11.12
N GLU A 6 2.94 -22.42 -10.38
CA GLU A 6 3.34 -21.60 -9.21
C GLU A 6 3.84 -20.25 -9.70
N LEU A 7 3.24 -19.17 -9.18
CA LEU A 7 3.66 -17.81 -9.50
C LEU A 7 5.09 -17.56 -8.96
N THR A 8 5.90 -16.97 -9.81
CA THR A 8 7.25 -16.55 -9.44
C THR A 8 7.24 -15.15 -8.81
N THR A 9 8.29 -14.80 -8.10
CA THR A 9 8.49 -13.43 -7.57
C THR A 9 8.46 -12.38 -8.69
N ALA A 10 8.90 -12.70 -9.89
CA ALA A 10 8.82 -11.80 -11.05
C ALA A 10 7.39 -11.50 -11.50
N GLU A 11 6.42 -12.35 -11.17
CA GLU A 11 5.00 -12.17 -11.49
C GLU A 11 4.24 -11.45 -10.38
N THR A 12 4.72 -11.51 -9.16
CA THR A 12 4.07 -10.97 -7.95
C THR A 12 4.71 -9.69 -7.42
N ARG A 13 5.89 -9.30 -7.92
CA ARG A 13 6.62 -8.07 -7.56
C ARG A 13 6.88 -7.20 -8.79
N ILE A 14 7.04 -5.90 -8.58
CA ILE A 14 7.42 -5.00 -9.68
C ILE A 14 8.85 -5.27 -10.13
N HIS A 15 9.11 -4.96 -11.40
CA HIS A 15 10.48 -4.98 -11.90
C HIS A 15 11.22 -3.73 -11.43
N VAL A 16 12.19 -3.92 -10.55
CA VAL A 16 13.15 -2.89 -10.19
C VAL A 16 14.36 -3.04 -11.13
N GLY A 17 14.59 -2.03 -11.97
CA GLY A 17 15.68 -2.05 -12.96
C GLY A 17 17.05 -2.32 -12.34
N GLN A 18 18.00 -2.74 -13.16
CA GLN A 18 19.36 -3.09 -12.71
C GLN A 18 20.23 -1.87 -12.35
N TYR A 19 19.71 -0.65 -12.50
CA TYR A 19 20.48 0.50 -12.13
C TYR A 19 20.56 0.62 -10.61
N THR A 20 21.74 0.84 -10.14
CA THR A 20 22.03 1.12 -8.75
C THR A 20 22.61 2.52 -8.61
N PRO A 21 21.82 3.53 -8.35
CA PRO A 21 22.35 4.61 -7.53
C PRO A 21 22.24 4.13 -6.09
N ARG A 22 23.20 3.35 -5.66
CA ARG A 22 23.29 2.93 -4.27
C ARG A 22 23.68 4.16 -3.44
N TRP A 23 22.84 4.49 -2.50
CA TRP A 23 23.19 5.31 -1.38
C TRP A 23 23.94 4.35 -0.44
N ASP A 24 25.16 4.71 -0.04
CA ASP A 24 26.03 3.86 0.79
C ASP A 24 25.52 3.81 2.25
N ASP A 25 24.28 3.38 2.45
CA ASP A 25 23.70 3.23 3.78
C ASP A 25 24.00 1.81 4.26
N GLU A 26 24.84 1.67 5.27
CA GLU A 26 25.24 0.37 5.86
C GLU A 26 24.06 -0.34 6.51
N THR A 27 23.09 0.41 7.04
CA THR A 27 21.87 -0.14 7.66
C THR A 27 20.65 0.51 7.06
N VAL A 28 19.79 -0.30 6.45
CA VAL A 28 18.52 0.15 5.84
C VAL A 28 17.38 -0.28 6.74
N ASP A 29 16.58 0.67 7.21
CA ASP A 29 15.36 0.39 7.96
C ASP A 29 14.11 0.99 7.27
N LEU A 30 12.93 0.62 7.76
CA LEU A 30 11.67 1.05 7.16
C LEU A 30 11.46 2.57 7.24
N THR A 31 12.09 3.29 8.18
CA THR A 31 11.94 4.75 8.31
C THR A 31 12.53 5.49 7.12
N GLU A 32 13.50 4.89 6.44
CA GLU A 32 14.11 5.44 5.25
C GLU A 32 13.21 5.36 4.00
N ALA A 33 12.21 4.49 4.03
CA ALA A 33 11.19 4.42 2.99
C ALA A 33 10.13 5.53 3.12
N LEU A 34 10.15 6.30 4.21
CA LEU A 34 9.26 7.44 4.42
C LEU A 34 9.68 8.62 3.55
N ASP A 35 9.28 8.54 2.30
CA ASP A 35 9.57 9.54 1.27
C ASP A 35 8.26 10.02 0.65
N PHE A 36 8.11 11.31 0.37
CA PHE A 36 6.89 11.84 -0.23
C PHE A 36 6.60 11.23 -1.61
N TRP A 37 7.62 10.74 -2.32
CA TRP A 37 7.46 10.04 -3.60
C TRP A 37 6.68 8.72 -3.46
N SER A 38 6.64 8.13 -2.26
CA SER A 38 5.85 6.93 -2.01
C SER A 38 4.36 7.15 -2.32
N ALA A 39 3.87 8.39 -2.24
CA ALA A 39 2.50 8.73 -2.62
C ALA A 39 2.14 8.32 -4.07
N ALA A 40 3.13 8.23 -4.97
CA ALA A 40 2.93 7.80 -6.36
C ALA A 40 2.43 6.35 -6.48
N ALA A 41 2.78 5.48 -5.52
CA ALA A 41 2.35 4.08 -5.48
C ALA A 41 1.02 3.85 -4.72
N SER A 42 0.44 4.89 -4.11
CA SER A 42 -0.72 4.72 -3.21
C SER A 42 -1.92 4.06 -3.88
N ALA A 43 -2.23 4.41 -5.13
CA ALA A 43 -3.36 3.82 -5.84
C ALA A 43 -3.08 2.35 -6.23
N ALA A 44 -1.84 2.01 -6.57
CA ALA A 44 -1.44 0.61 -6.81
C ALA A 44 -1.56 -0.22 -5.53
N ASN A 45 -1.18 0.34 -4.39
CA ASN A 45 -1.36 -0.33 -3.09
C ASN A 45 -2.83 -0.63 -2.80
N VAL A 46 -3.75 0.30 -3.10
CA VAL A 46 -5.19 0.05 -2.98
C VAL A 46 -5.63 -1.09 -3.92
N VAL A 47 -5.14 -1.15 -5.16
CA VAL A 47 -5.44 -2.26 -6.08
C VAL A 47 -4.98 -3.58 -5.49
N MET A 48 -3.75 -3.67 -4.97
CA MET A 48 -3.23 -4.88 -4.33
C MET A 48 -4.12 -5.32 -3.16
N GLN A 49 -4.44 -4.41 -2.25
CA GLN A 49 -5.29 -4.71 -1.09
C GLN A 49 -6.67 -5.25 -1.49
N LEU A 50 -7.34 -4.58 -2.44
CA LEU A 50 -8.69 -4.94 -2.86
C LEU A 50 -8.74 -6.16 -3.79
N SER A 51 -7.59 -6.66 -4.25
CA SER A 51 -7.50 -7.94 -4.97
C SER A 51 -7.83 -9.15 -4.09
N MET A 52 -7.79 -9.01 -2.76
CA MET A 52 -8.33 -9.98 -1.82
C MET A 52 -9.84 -9.78 -1.71
N PRO A 53 -10.69 -10.76 -2.09
CA PRO A 53 -12.13 -10.55 -2.18
C PRO A 53 -12.76 -9.99 -0.90
N GLY A 54 -12.38 -10.50 0.27
CA GLY A 54 -12.90 -10.03 1.56
C GLY A 54 -12.54 -8.56 1.85
N VAL A 55 -11.36 -8.10 1.43
CA VAL A 55 -10.94 -6.69 1.56
C VAL A 55 -11.66 -5.83 0.51
N GLY A 56 -11.74 -6.31 -0.74
CA GLY A 56 -12.42 -5.64 -1.83
C GLY A 56 -13.87 -5.31 -1.49
N TYR A 57 -14.64 -6.31 -1.10
CA TYR A 57 -16.03 -6.12 -0.70
C TYR A 57 -16.19 -5.33 0.59
N GLY A 58 -15.28 -5.48 1.55
CA GLY A 58 -15.25 -4.66 2.75
C GLY A 58 -15.13 -3.16 2.48
N VAL A 59 -14.51 -2.77 1.35
CA VAL A 59 -14.42 -1.38 0.91
C VAL A 59 -15.60 -0.98 0.02
N VAL A 60 -15.96 -1.82 -0.97
CA VAL A 60 -17.03 -1.53 -1.93
C VAL A 60 -18.40 -1.39 -1.25
N GLU A 61 -18.70 -2.27 -0.29
CA GLU A 61 -19.96 -2.26 0.47
C GLU A 61 -19.91 -1.39 1.73
N SER A 62 -18.77 -0.73 2.00
CA SER A 62 -18.59 0.03 3.24
C SER A 62 -19.61 1.16 3.37
N ARG A 63 -20.34 1.14 4.48
CA ARG A 63 -21.27 2.21 4.90
C ARG A 63 -20.63 3.22 5.84
N VAL A 64 -19.36 3.03 6.16
CA VAL A 64 -18.61 3.92 7.05
C VAL A 64 -18.19 5.15 6.27
N GLU A 65 -18.57 6.34 6.72
CA GLU A 65 -18.24 7.61 6.06
C GLU A 65 -16.73 7.78 5.85
N SER A 66 -15.92 7.38 6.85
CA SER A 66 -14.44 7.39 6.72
C SER A 66 -13.92 6.36 5.72
N GLY A 67 -14.70 5.33 5.39
CA GLY A 67 -14.39 4.28 4.41
C GLY A 67 -14.87 4.61 2.99
N ALA A 68 -15.74 5.59 2.83
CA ALA A 68 -16.34 5.98 1.55
C ALA A 68 -15.33 6.70 0.63
N LEU A 69 -14.42 5.96 0.05
CA LEU A 69 -13.31 6.46 -0.77
C LEU A 69 -13.78 7.33 -1.95
N MET A 70 -14.92 7.01 -2.54
CA MET A 70 -15.47 7.77 -3.66
C MET A 70 -16.14 9.07 -3.25
N GLU A 71 -16.63 9.16 -2.01
CA GLU A 71 -17.36 10.34 -1.50
C GLU A 71 -16.40 11.29 -0.76
N HIS A 72 -15.45 10.72 0.01
CA HIS A 72 -14.52 11.47 0.84
C HIS A 72 -13.05 11.09 0.56
N PRO A 73 -12.54 11.21 -0.70
CA PRO A 73 -11.22 10.71 -1.08
C PRO A 73 -10.08 11.35 -0.27
N TRP A 74 -10.17 12.63 0.04
CA TRP A 74 -9.15 13.34 0.82
C TRP A 74 -9.09 12.88 2.28
N LYS A 75 -10.25 12.64 2.89
CA LYS A 75 -10.34 12.10 4.25
C LYS A 75 -9.70 10.70 4.29
N ARG A 76 -10.05 9.84 3.34
CA ARG A 76 -9.51 8.48 3.24
C ARG A 76 -8.00 8.48 3.01
N LEU A 77 -7.52 9.32 2.08
CA LEU A 77 -6.09 9.46 1.81
C LEU A 77 -5.34 9.89 3.08
N ARG A 78 -5.82 10.92 3.78
CA ARG A 78 -5.21 11.41 5.02
C ARG A 78 -5.17 10.32 6.09
N THR A 79 -6.28 9.63 6.35
CA THR A 79 -6.34 8.62 7.43
C THR A 79 -5.45 7.42 7.12
N THR A 80 -5.37 6.98 5.87
CA THR A 80 -4.47 5.90 5.46
C THR A 80 -3.00 6.31 5.60
N ALA A 81 -2.64 7.49 5.08
CA ALA A 81 -1.26 8.00 5.20
C ALA A 81 -0.88 8.23 6.68
N GLN A 82 -1.81 8.69 7.51
CA GLN A 82 -1.59 8.86 8.95
C GLN A 82 -1.40 7.51 9.65
N TYR A 83 -2.18 6.48 9.27
CA TYR A 83 -1.95 5.11 9.76
C TYR A 83 -0.52 4.64 9.49
N MET A 84 -0.07 4.78 8.25
CA MET A 84 1.29 4.39 7.85
C MET A 84 2.36 5.16 8.65
N ALA A 85 2.16 6.48 8.84
CA ALA A 85 3.06 7.29 9.65
C ALA A 85 3.09 6.82 11.11
N VAL A 86 1.93 6.54 11.70
CA VAL A 86 1.82 6.07 13.10
C VAL A 86 2.42 4.67 13.28
N ALA A 87 2.19 3.75 12.36
CA ALA A 87 2.73 2.40 12.43
C ALA A 87 4.27 2.41 12.47
N VAL A 88 4.90 3.29 11.69
CA VAL A 88 6.36 3.37 11.59
C VAL A 88 6.97 4.28 12.66
N LEU A 89 6.41 5.47 12.87
CA LEU A 89 7.01 6.54 13.69
C LEU A 89 6.33 6.76 15.05
N GLY A 90 5.16 6.15 15.28
CA GLY A 90 4.38 6.38 16.49
C GLY A 90 4.99 5.71 17.73
N SER A 91 4.73 6.31 18.91
CA SER A 91 4.93 5.61 20.18
C SER A 91 3.86 4.53 20.37
N ASP A 92 4.03 3.67 21.34
CA ASP A 92 3.04 2.62 21.65
C ASP A 92 1.69 3.21 22.05
N GLU A 93 1.69 4.35 22.75
CA GLU A 93 0.47 5.09 23.11
C GLU A 93 -0.19 5.70 21.86
N GLU A 94 0.59 6.25 20.93
CA GLU A 94 0.08 6.81 19.67
C GLU A 94 -0.51 5.72 18.79
N ARG A 95 0.15 4.56 18.68
CA ARG A 95 -0.35 3.37 17.99
C ARG A 95 -1.64 2.84 18.62
N ALA A 96 -1.68 2.73 19.95
CA ALA A 96 -2.88 2.29 20.69
C ALA A 96 -4.06 3.24 20.44
N ALA A 97 -3.86 4.55 20.57
CA ALA A 97 -4.90 5.54 20.34
C ALA A 97 -5.44 5.50 18.90
N TYR A 98 -4.54 5.30 17.92
CA TYR A 98 -4.96 5.19 16.52
C TYR A 98 -5.71 3.89 16.25
N ARG A 99 -5.23 2.75 16.79
CA ARG A 99 -5.92 1.46 16.73
C ARG A 99 -7.34 1.54 17.28
N ASP A 100 -7.53 2.19 18.42
CA ASP A 100 -8.85 2.33 19.03
C ASP A 100 -9.81 3.13 18.12
N ALA A 101 -9.32 4.20 17.50
CA ALA A 101 -10.10 4.96 16.53
C ALA A 101 -10.47 4.14 15.29
N VAL A 102 -9.52 3.36 14.73
CA VAL A 102 -9.77 2.46 13.60
C VAL A 102 -10.78 1.38 13.99
N ASN A 103 -10.67 0.80 15.19
CA ASN A 103 -11.58 -0.23 15.67
C ASN A 103 -13.03 0.26 15.75
N VAL A 104 -13.25 1.53 16.11
CA VAL A 104 -14.61 2.10 16.09
C VAL A 104 -15.20 2.07 14.68
N ALA A 105 -14.43 2.46 13.66
CA ALA A 105 -14.89 2.41 12.27
C ALA A 105 -15.06 0.96 11.76
N HIS A 106 -14.14 0.08 12.09
CA HIS A 106 -14.14 -1.31 11.65
C HIS A 106 -15.30 -2.15 12.19
N ARG A 107 -15.90 -1.80 13.33
CA ARG A 107 -17.07 -2.51 13.90
C ARG A 107 -18.25 -2.65 12.92
N GLN A 108 -18.38 -1.71 11.99
CA GLN A 108 -19.46 -1.70 11.01
C GLN A 108 -19.08 -2.36 9.68
N VAL A 109 -17.78 -2.70 9.48
CA VAL A 109 -17.28 -3.30 8.24
C VAL A 109 -17.32 -4.82 8.34
N ARG A 110 -18.46 -5.38 7.98
CA ARG A 110 -18.72 -6.83 7.96
C ARG A 110 -19.74 -7.17 6.89
N SER A 111 -19.60 -8.38 6.33
CA SER A 111 -20.55 -8.89 5.35
C SER A 111 -21.96 -9.03 5.93
N THR A 112 -22.94 -8.91 5.06
CA THR A 112 -24.36 -9.20 5.31
C THR A 112 -24.74 -10.49 4.59
N ASP A 113 -26.01 -10.93 4.72
CA ASP A 113 -26.51 -12.11 4.02
C ASP A 113 -26.58 -11.90 2.49
N SER A 114 -26.61 -10.64 2.03
CA SER A 114 -26.59 -10.28 0.61
C SER A 114 -25.17 -10.11 0.04
N SER A 115 -24.12 -10.13 0.86
CA SER A 115 -22.75 -9.98 0.40
C SER A 115 -22.28 -11.22 -0.36
N PRO A 116 -21.63 -11.07 -1.54
CA PRO A 116 -21.14 -12.20 -2.33
C PRO A 116 -20.08 -13.02 -1.62
N VAL A 117 -19.29 -12.39 -0.75
CA VAL A 117 -18.25 -13.04 0.04
C VAL A 117 -18.41 -12.70 1.52
N LYS A 118 -17.97 -13.62 2.38
CA LYS A 118 -17.91 -13.33 3.83
C LYS A 118 -16.65 -12.53 4.15
N TYR A 119 -16.84 -11.46 4.92
CA TYR A 119 -15.73 -10.64 5.42
C TYR A 119 -16.05 -9.99 6.76
N ASN A 120 -15.01 -9.71 7.51
CA ASN A 120 -15.06 -8.92 8.74
C ASN A 120 -13.74 -8.12 8.84
N ALA A 121 -13.81 -6.83 9.10
CA ALA A 121 -12.60 -6.01 9.22
C ALA A 121 -11.69 -6.40 10.41
N PHE A 122 -12.18 -7.22 11.34
CA PHE A 122 -11.38 -7.81 12.42
C PHE A 122 -10.80 -9.18 12.07
N ASP A 123 -11.02 -9.67 10.85
CA ASP A 123 -10.39 -10.89 10.38
C ASP A 123 -8.89 -10.69 10.26
N ARG A 124 -8.12 -11.51 10.96
CA ARG A 124 -6.67 -11.37 11.06
C ARG A 124 -5.96 -11.68 9.74
N ASP A 125 -6.47 -12.60 8.96
CA ASP A 125 -5.87 -12.98 7.67
C ASP A 125 -6.07 -11.88 6.64
N LEU A 126 -7.26 -11.25 6.61
CA LEU A 126 -7.51 -10.07 5.79
C LEU A 126 -6.62 -8.89 6.21
N GLN A 127 -6.39 -8.71 7.51
CA GLN A 127 -5.50 -7.66 7.99
C GLN A 127 -4.03 -7.96 7.72
N LEU A 128 -3.59 -9.22 7.81
CA LEU A 128 -2.24 -9.63 7.42
C LEU A 128 -2.00 -9.33 5.93
N TRP A 129 -2.99 -9.62 5.07
CA TRP A 129 -2.89 -9.27 3.65
C TRP A 129 -2.72 -7.77 3.42
N VAL A 130 -3.54 -6.95 4.09
CA VAL A 130 -3.43 -5.48 3.99
C VAL A 130 -2.05 -5.01 4.46
N ALA A 131 -1.54 -5.53 5.58
CA ALA A 131 -0.23 -5.19 6.10
C ALA A 131 0.91 -5.63 5.17
N ALA A 132 0.78 -6.81 4.54
CA ALA A 132 1.71 -7.29 3.53
C ALA A 132 1.75 -6.37 2.30
N CYS A 133 0.60 -5.90 1.84
CA CYS A 133 0.53 -4.90 0.76
C CYS A 133 1.24 -3.59 1.14
N LEU A 134 1.10 -3.14 2.39
CA LEU A 134 1.80 -1.93 2.89
C LEU A 134 3.31 -2.14 2.94
N PHE A 135 3.77 -3.31 3.36
CA PHE A 135 5.20 -3.64 3.35
C PHE A 135 5.75 -3.63 1.92
N VAL A 136 5.10 -4.34 0.99
CA VAL A 136 5.49 -4.39 -0.44
C VAL A 136 5.52 -2.99 -1.05
N PHE A 137 4.53 -2.15 -0.73
CA PHE A 137 4.49 -0.76 -1.17
C PHE A 137 5.75 0.03 -0.74
N TYR A 138 6.17 -0.10 0.52
CA TYR A 138 7.36 0.60 1.00
C TYR A 138 8.64 0.03 0.41
N GLU A 139 8.76 -1.30 0.35
CA GLU A 139 9.93 -1.97 -0.20
C GLU A 139 10.12 -1.64 -1.69
N ASP A 140 9.06 -1.75 -2.48
CA ASP A 140 9.10 -1.46 -3.92
C ASP A 140 9.44 0.01 -4.19
N THR A 141 8.82 0.94 -3.43
CA THR A 141 9.10 2.37 -3.57
C THR A 141 10.53 2.73 -3.17
N TYR A 142 11.00 2.15 -2.07
CA TYR A 142 12.37 2.33 -1.62
C TYR A 142 13.36 1.86 -2.69
N GLN A 143 13.19 0.65 -3.22
CA GLN A 143 14.08 0.09 -4.22
C GLN A 143 14.07 0.87 -5.55
N LEU A 144 12.91 1.38 -5.97
CA LEU A 144 12.83 2.27 -7.14
C LEU A 144 13.57 3.59 -6.96
N LEU A 145 13.59 4.12 -5.74
CA LEU A 145 14.22 5.41 -5.44
C LEU A 145 15.69 5.30 -5.08
N ARG A 146 16.13 4.18 -4.49
CA ARG A 146 17.46 4.05 -3.91
C ARG A 146 18.29 2.88 -4.44
N GLY A 147 17.69 2.03 -5.25
CA GLY A 147 18.32 0.84 -5.81
C GLY A 147 17.96 -0.43 -5.03
N LYS A 148 18.31 -1.55 -5.65
CA LYS A 148 17.98 -2.88 -5.11
C LYS A 148 18.76 -3.16 -3.82
N MET A 149 18.06 -3.57 -2.78
CA MET A 149 18.66 -3.99 -1.52
C MET A 149 19.43 -5.32 -1.67
N THR A 150 20.48 -5.50 -0.86
CA THR A 150 21.08 -6.82 -0.63
C THR A 150 20.11 -7.68 0.20
N GLU A 151 20.36 -9.00 0.28
CA GLU A 151 19.54 -9.88 1.09
C GLU A 151 19.54 -9.48 2.57
N GLU A 152 20.68 -9.08 3.12
CA GLU A 152 20.83 -8.60 4.49
C GLU A 152 20.05 -7.30 4.73
N GLN A 153 20.16 -6.34 3.81
CA GLN A 153 19.39 -5.09 3.87
C GLN A 153 17.88 -5.34 3.77
N ALA A 154 17.46 -6.25 2.88
CA ALA A 154 16.05 -6.60 2.73
C ALA A 154 15.49 -7.30 3.97
N GLU A 155 16.27 -8.19 4.62
CA GLU A 155 15.89 -8.81 5.89
C GLU A 155 15.77 -7.75 7.00
N ASN A 156 16.76 -6.87 7.14
CA ASN A 156 16.71 -5.81 8.15
C ASN A 156 15.52 -4.87 7.93
N PHE A 157 15.27 -4.45 6.69
CA PHE A 157 14.12 -3.63 6.30
C PHE A 157 12.80 -4.32 6.66
N TYR A 158 12.70 -5.64 6.41
CA TYR A 158 11.54 -6.45 6.72
C TYR A 158 11.28 -6.55 8.23
N GLN A 159 12.31 -6.76 9.04
CA GLN A 159 12.17 -6.86 10.50
C GLN A 159 11.57 -5.58 11.12
N HIS A 160 11.84 -4.42 10.53
CA HIS A 160 11.25 -3.14 10.96
C HIS A 160 9.81 -2.93 10.47
N ALA A 161 9.29 -3.80 9.58
CA ALA A 161 7.95 -3.66 9.00
C ALA A 161 6.81 -4.25 9.85
N ARG A 162 7.11 -5.07 10.85
CA ARG A 162 6.13 -5.73 11.73
C ARG A 162 5.04 -4.78 12.26
N PRO A 163 5.34 -3.52 12.69
CA PRO A 163 4.32 -2.59 13.15
C PRO A 163 3.25 -2.23 12.12
N LEU A 164 3.48 -2.44 10.82
CA LEU A 164 2.46 -2.24 9.77
C LEU A 164 1.26 -3.17 9.93
N GLY A 165 1.45 -4.32 10.58
CA GLY A 165 0.37 -5.28 10.89
C GLY A 165 -0.03 -5.24 12.36
N THR A 166 0.95 -5.30 13.27
CA THR A 166 0.70 -5.44 14.72
C THR A 166 0.13 -4.19 15.38
N THR A 167 0.20 -3.04 14.73
CA THR A 167 -0.52 -1.84 15.17
C THR A 167 -2.03 -2.05 15.16
N LEU A 168 -2.58 -2.93 14.31
CA LEU A 168 -4.01 -3.33 14.33
C LEU A 168 -4.19 -4.73 14.93
N GLN A 169 -4.78 -5.69 14.18
CA GLN A 169 -5.16 -6.99 14.73
C GLN A 169 -4.23 -8.15 14.36
N VAL A 170 -3.22 -7.92 13.52
CA VAL A 170 -2.22 -8.96 13.23
C VAL A 170 -1.44 -9.24 14.50
N SER A 171 -1.41 -10.50 14.92
CA SER A 171 -0.63 -10.92 16.09
C SER A 171 0.84 -11.19 15.71
N ASP A 172 1.72 -11.13 16.69
CA ASP A 172 3.17 -11.30 16.46
C ASP A 172 3.51 -12.67 15.87
N ASP A 173 2.78 -13.71 16.24
CA ASP A 173 2.94 -15.08 15.75
C ASP A 173 2.37 -15.29 14.33
N GLN A 174 1.57 -14.35 13.84
CA GLN A 174 0.97 -14.40 12.51
C GLN A 174 1.84 -13.72 11.44
N TRP A 175 2.64 -12.71 11.85
CA TRP A 175 3.58 -12.06 10.95
C TRP A 175 4.74 -13.01 10.62
N PRO A 176 5.04 -13.32 9.35
CA PRO A 176 6.13 -14.22 8.99
C PRO A 176 7.45 -13.80 9.64
N VAL A 177 8.19 -14.78 10.18
CA VAL A 177 9.37 -14.47 11.00
C VAL A 177 10.52 -13.89 10.18
N THR A 178 10.71 -14.41 8.96
CA THR A 178 11.78 -14.01 8.05
C THR A 178 11.24 -13.42 6.75
N ARG A 179 12.08 -12.68 6.06
CA ARG A 179 11.77 -12.17 4.72
C ARG A 179 11.46 -13.29 3.72
N ALA A 180 12.15 -14.43 3.83
CA ALA A 180 11.91 -15.60 2.99
C ALA A 180 10.54 -16.25 3.25
N GLU A 181 10.13 -16.35 4.52
CA GLU A 181 8.79 -16.81 4.89
C GLU A 181 7.71 -15.84 4.39
N PHE A 182 7.98 -14.54 4.45
CA PHE A 182 7.09 -13.53 3.88
C PHE A 182 6.95 -13.70 2.36
N ASP A 183 8.04 -13.94 1.63
CA ASP A 183 7.97 -14.18 0.18
C ASP A 183 7.13 -15.42 -0.15
N THR A 184 7.26 -16.46 0.65
CA THR A 184 6.43 -17.67 0.51
C THR A 184 4.95 -17.36 0.75
N TYR A 185 4.64 -16.64 1.83
CA TYR A 185 3.28 -16.18 2.13
C TYR A 185 2.72 -15.31 0.99
N TRP A 186 3.50 -14.31 0.55
CA TRP A 186 3.11 -13.38 -0.52
C TRP A 186 2.79 -14.10 -1.83
N ASN A 187 3.72 -14.94 -2.31
CA ASN A 187 3.54 -15.68 -3.56
C ASN A 187 2.35 -16.64 -3.50
N THR A 188 2.20 -17.39 -2.41
CA THR A 188 1.08 -18.31 -2.21
C THR A 188 -0.25 -17.56 -2.18
N THR A 189 -0.32 -16.44 -1.46
CA THR A 189 -1.53 -15.63 -1.38
C THR A 189 -1.87 -15.02 -2.74
N CYS A 190 -0.87 -14.50 -3.48
CA CYS A 190 -1.09 -13.95 -4.83
C CYS A 190 -1.67 -14.96 -5.82
N GLN A 191 -1.40 -16.27 -5.66
CA GLN A 191 -2.00 -17.31 -6.49
C GLN A 191 -3.51 -17.43 -6.29
N SER A 192 -3.98 -17.26 -5.05
CA SER A 192 -5.38 -17.39 -4.66
C SER A 192 -6.23 -16.13 -4.86
N LEU A 193 -5.60 -15.02 -5.28
CA LEU A 193 -6.33 -13.76 -5.49
C LEU A 193 -7.29 -13.85 -6.68
N GLU A 194 -8.47 -13.29 -6.46
CA GLU A 194 -9.53 -13.17 -7.48
C GLU A 194 -10.11 -11.75 -7.46
N MET A 195 -10.51 -11.27 -8.61
CA MET A 195 -11.15 -9.96 -8.74
C MET A 195 -12.34 -10.06 -9.69
N ASP A 196 -13.53 -9.88 -9.16
CA ASP A 196 -14.73 -9.80 -9.97
C ASP A 196 -14.94 -8.42 -10.60
N ASP A 197 -15.98 -8.32 -11.44
CA ASP A 197 -16.26 -7.08 -12.15
C ASP A 197 -16.66 -5.94 -11.22
N THR A 198 -17.30 -6.21 -10.10
CA THR A 198 -17.73 -5.19 -9.12
C THR A 198 -16.54 -4.48 -8.51
N VAL A 199 -15.55 -5.26 -8.00
CA VAL A 199 -14.32 -4.71 -7.43
C VAL A 199 -13.47 -4.07 -8.52
N ARG A 200 -13.38 -4.69 -9.69
CA ARG A 200 -12.64 -4.15 -10.85
C ARG A 200 -13.19 -2.80 -11.28
N ASP A 201 -14.50 -2.66 -11.46
CA ASP A 201 -15.14 -1.41 -11.83
C ASP A 201 -14.91 -0.31 -10.79
N PHE A 202 -15.00 -0.65 -9.50
CA PHE A 202 -14.69 0.26 -8.43
C PHE A 202 -13.24 0.78 -8.53
N LEU A 203 -12.28 -0.11 -8.71
CA LEU A 203 -10.86 0.25 -8.87
C LEU A 203 -10.60 1.05 -10.14
N MET A 204 -11.25 0.70 -11.24
CA MET A 204 -11.13 1.48 -12.49
C MET A 204 -11.71 2.90 -12.35
N ARG A 205 -12.76 3.08 -11.55
CA ARG A 205 -13.28 4.42 -11.22
C ARG A 205 -12.28 5.21 -10.40
N LEU A 206 -11.63 4.55 -9.41
CA LEU A 206 -10.58 5.15 -8.58
C LEU A 206 -9.40 5.61 -9.45
N ILE A 207 -8.81 4.72 -10.23
CA ILE A 207 -7.63 4.98 -11.06
C ILE A 207 -7.89 6.08 -12.10
N ASN A 208 -9.12 6.13 -12.63
CA ASN A 208 -9.53 7.17 -13.56
C ASN A 208 -10.07 8.44 -12.88
N LEU A 209 -9.88 8.59 -11.56
CA LEU A 209 -10.26 9.77 -10.76
C LEU A 209 -11.73 10.19 -10.98
N LYS A 210 -12.67 9.20 -11.05
CA LYS A 210 -14.09 9.50 -11.26
C LYS A 210 -14.75 10.31 -10.13
N MET A 211 -14.10 10.37 -8.96
CA MET A 211 -14.57 11.08 -7.77
C MET A 211 -14.21 12.58 -7.77
N ILE A 212 -13.36 13.07 -8.68
CA ILE A 212 -12.96 14.48 -8.71
C ILE A 212 -13.57 15.23 -9.89
N ASN A 213 -13.43 16.57 -9.85
CA ASN A 213 -13.92 17.46 -10.91
C ASN A 213 -13.42 17.01 -12.30
N PRO A 214 -14.30 17.03 -13.36
CA PRO A 214 -13.94 16.57 -14.70
C PRO A 214 -12.72 17.25 -15.31
N VAL A 215 -12.51 18.54 -15.07
CA VAL A 215 -11.34 19.28 -15.59
C VAL A 215 -10.05 18.76 -14.98
N LEU A 216 -10.00 18.65 -13.65
CA LEU A 216 -8.84 18.09 -12.94
C LEU A 216 -8.59 16.63 -13.34
N ARG A 217 -9.66 15.87 -13.55
CA ARG A 217 -9.57 14.48 -14.00
C ARG A 217 -8.86 14.35 -15.34
N VAL A 218 -9.20 15.17 -16.34
CA VAL A 218 -8.54 15.13 -17.66
C VAL A 218 -7.04 15.37 -17.55
N ILE A 219 -6.62 16.24 -16.64
CA ILE A 219 -5.22 16.58 -16.43
C ILE A 219 -4.47 15.47 -15.65
N PHE A 220 -5.04 14.98 -14.57
CA PHE A 220 -4.32 14.12 -13.61
C PHE A 220 -4.56 12.61 -13.79
N ALA A 221 -5.71 12.19 -14.36
CA ALA A 221 -6.01 10.77 -14.48
C ALA A 221 -5.02 9.99 -15.39
N PRO A 222 -4.53 10.52 -16.52
CA PRO A 222 -3.55 9.81 -17.34
C PRO A 222 -2.26 9.51 -16.56
N LEU A 223 -1.74 10.49 -15.81
CA LEU A 223 -0.55 10.32 -15.00
C LEU A 223 -0.79 9.34 -13.84
N LEU A 224 -1.90 9.50 -13.10
CA LEU A 224 -2.23 8.57 -12.00
C LEU A 224 -2.39 7.13 -12.52
N ARG A 225 -3.08 6.97 -13.65
CA ARG A 225 -3.25 5.65 -14.28
C ARG A 225 -1.90 5.05 -14.68
N PHE A 226 -1.03 5.83 -15.33
CA PHE A 226 0.30 5.38 -15.73
C PHE A 226 1.13 4.94 -14.51
N LEU A 227 1.18 5.77 -13.46
CA LEU A 227 1.89 5.45 -12.22
C LEU A 227 1.29 4.21 -11.55
N THR A 228 -0.04 4.16 -11.41
CA THR A 228 -0.71 3.02 -10.77
C THR A 228 -0.38 1.72 -11.48
N ILE A 229 -0.54 1.65 -12.80
CA ILE A 229 -0.28 0.42 -13.56
C ILE A 229 1.22 0.08 -13.54
N GLY A 230 2.10 1.08 -13.58
CA GLY A 230 3.54 0.89 -13.47
C GLY A 230 3.97 0.26 -12.13
N PHE A 231 3.33 0.65 -11.02
CA PHE A 231 3.57 0.07 -9.69
C PHE A 231 2.87 -1.27 -9.45
N LEU A 232 2.05 -1.76 -10.38
CA LEU A 232 1.44 -3.08 -10.26
C LEU A 232 2.36 -4.15 -10.85
N ALA A 233 2.54 -5.24 -10.12
CA ALA A 233 3.16 -6.44 -10.65
C ALA A 233 2.27 -7.11 -11.71
N PRO A 234 2.81 -7.97 -12.60
CA PRO A 234 2.06 -8.62 -13.69
C PRO A 234 0.75 -9.27 -13.22
N ARG A 235 0.76 -9.99 -12.09
CA ARG A 235 -0.42 -10.65 -11.53
C ARG A 235 -1.56 -9.67 -11.23
N PHE A 236 -1.26 -8.52 -10.65
CA PHE A 236 -2.29 -7.52 -10.33
C PHE A 236 -2.81 -6.79 -11.58
N ARG A 237 -1.97 -6.62 -12.59
CA ARG A 237 -2.40 -6.09 -13.91
C ARG A 237 -3.36 -7.06 -14.60
N GLU A 238 -3.08 -8.37 -14.52
CA GLU A 238 -3.96 -9.43 -15.02
C GLU A 238 -5.33 -9.38 -14.32
N LEU A 239 -5.36 -9.38 -12.98
CA LEU A 239 -6.58 -9.29 -12.18
C LEU A 239 -7.40 -8.04 -12.52
N LEU A 240 -6.73 -6.91 -12.73
CA LEU A 240 -7.37 -5.64 -13.09
C LEU A 240 -7.82 -5.60 -14.57
N GLY A 241 -7.36 -6.54 -15.40
CA GLY A 241 -7.67 -6.61 -16.82
C GLY A 241 -7.01 -5.50 -17.66
N VAL A 242 -5.82 -5.04 -17.26
CA VAL A 242 -5.10 -3.96 -17.94
C VAL A 242 -3.86 -4.47 -18.66
N GLN A 243 -3.60 -3.89 -19.83
CA GLN A 243 -2.39 -4.15 -20.60
C GLN A 243 -1.28 -3.20 -20.19
N TRP A 244 -0.04 -3.69 -20.28
CA TRP A 244 1.17 -2.91 -20.02
C TRP A 244 2.27 -3.34 -20.99
N SER A 245 2.63 -2.43 -21.87
CA SER A 245 3.61 -2.70 -22.93
C SER A 245 5.05 -2.56 -22.42
N LYS A 246 5.98 -3.18 -23.16
CA LYS A 246 7.42 -2.98 -22.91
C LYS A 246 7.86 -1.51 -23.06
N ALA A 247 7.16 -0.72 -23.86
CA ALA A 247 7.43 0.71 -24.01
C ALA A 247 7.03 1.48 -22.76
N GLU A 248 5.82 1.23 -22.22
CA GLU A 248 5.37 1.83 -20.96
C GLU A 248 6.27 1.42 -19.79
N GLN A 249 6.69 0.15 -19.73
CA GLN A 249 7.63 -0.31 -18.71
C GLN A 249 8.95 0.51 -18.75
N ARG A 250 9.55 0.68 -19.93
CA ARG A 250 10.76 1.50 -20.08
C ARG A 250 10.53 2.96 -19.72
N GLN A 251 9.37 3.53 -20.05
CA GLN A 251 9.03 4.90 -19.68
C GLN A 251 8.92 5.05 -18.16
N PHE A 252 8.30 4.09 -17.49
CA PHE A 252 8.18 4.05 -16.04
C PHE A 252 9.56 3.93 -15.37
N GLU A 253 10.40 3.02 -15.82
CA GLU A 253 11.77 2.86 -15.34
C GLU A 253 12.61 4.14 -15.52
N ASN A 254 12.56 4.75 -16.70
CA ASN A 254 13.26 6.00 -16.99
C ASN A 254 12.75 7.17 -16.11
N LEU A 255 11.43 7.24 -15.87
CA LEU A 255 10.86 8.23 -14.97
C LEU A 255 11.44 8.06 -13.56
N PHE A 256 11.45 6.84 -13.01
CA PHE A 256 11.95 6.60 -11.67
C PHE A 256 13.48 6.67 -11.56
N LEU A 257 14.21 6.41 -12.64
CA LEU A 257 15.63 6.77 -12.74
C LEU A 257 15.85 8.27 -12.53
N PHE A 258 15.09 9.09 -13.26
CA PHE A 258 15.17 10.54 -13.13
C PHE A 258 14.73 11.01 -11.74
N VAL A 259 13.63 10.49 -11.22
CA VAL A 259 13.14 10.81 -9.86
C VAL A 259 14.20 10.43 -8.81
N SER A 260 14.79 9.24 -8.90
CA SER A 260 15.85 8.77 -8.03
C SER A 260 17.06 9.72 -8.05
N PHE A 261 17.49 10.11 -9.26
CA PHE A 261 18.59 11.08 -9.42
C PHE A 261 18.27 12.41 -8.73
N VAL A 262 17.08 12.96 -8.96
CA VAL A 262 16.66 14.23 -8.32
C VAL A 262 16.54 14.08 -6.81
N ASN A 263 15.95 12.95 -6.34
CA ASN A 263 15.73 12.68 -4.93
C ASN A 263 17.04 12.63 -4.12
N ARG A 264 18.15 12.27 -4.75
CA ARG A 264 19.48 12.29 -4.13
C ARG A 264 19.89 13.67 -3.60
N PHE A 265 19.43 14.74 -4.24
CA PHE A 265 19.74 16.12 -3.85
C PHE A 265 18.73 16.74 -2.90
N ILE A 266 17.60 16.05 -2.62
CA ILE A 266 16.58 16.53 -1.71
C ILE A 266 16.95 16.16 -0.27
N PRO A 267 17.11 17.14 0.63
CA PRO A 267 17.45 16.86 2.03
C PRO A 267 16.40 15.96 2.71
N PRO A 268 16.79 15.07 3.65
CA PRO A 268 15.89 14.14 4.33
C PRO A 268 14.66 14.81 4.95
N PHE A 269 14.81 15.98 5.59
CA PHE A 269 13.70 16.67 6.22
C PHE A 269 12.62 17.16 5.24
N ILE A 270 13.00 17.41 3.97
CA ILE A 270 12.03 17.74 2.90
C ILE A 270 11.33 16.46 2.44
N ARG A 271 12.09 15.37 2.26
CA ARG A 271 11.52 14.08 1.80
C ARG A 271 10.49 13.51 2.77
N THR A 272 10.70 13.69 4.07
CA THR A 272 9.85 13.16 5.14
C THR A 272 8.84 14.18 5.67
N PHE A 273 8.77 15.39 5.09
CA PHE A 273 7.95 16.47 5.60
C PHE A 273 6.47 16.12 5.74
N ASN A 274 5.92 15.41 4.74
CA ASN A 274 4.54 14.96 4.77
C ASN A 274 4.23 14.06 5.98
N TYR A 275 5.14 13.15 6.35
CA TYR A 275 5.01 12.29 7.52
C TYR A 275 5.12 13.07 8.82
N SER A 276 6.03 14.05 8.87
CA SER A 276 6.16 14.96 10.01
C SER A 276 4.86 15.75 10.25
N VAL A 277 4.22 16.24 9.19
CA VAL A 277 2.91 16.93 9.27
C VAL A 277 1.81 15.98 9.74
N LEU A 278 1.77 14.75 9.22
CA LEU A 278 0.78 13.74 9.64
C LEU A 278 0.92 13.39 11.12
N MET A 279 2.15 13.23 11.63
CA MET A 279 2.41 12.98 13.04
C MET A 279 2.08 14.19 13.92
N ALA A 280 2.37 15.41 13.45
CA ALA A 280 2.00 16.63 14.15
C ALA A 280 0.47 16.79 14.24
N ASP A 281 -0.28 16.52 13.16
CA ASP A 281 -1.75 16.52 13.17
C ASP A 281 -2.31 15.46 14.14
N LEU A 282 -1.74 14.25 14.13
CA LEU A 282 -2.14 13.21 15.09
C LEU A 282 -1.99 13.68 16.53
N ARG A 283 -0.79 14.15 16.88
CA ARG A 283 -0.47 14.63 18.24
C ARG A 283 -1.35 15.80 18.66
N TYR A 284 -1.64 16.70 17.74
CA TYR A 284 -2.60 17.78 17.97
C TYR A 284 -4.01 17.25 18.26
N ARG A 285 -4.49 16.27 17.45
CA ARG A 285 -5.83 15.68 17.64
C ARG A 285 -5.95 14.93 18.96
N ILE A 286 -4.93 14.12 19.32
CA ILE A 286 -4.88 13.42 20.62
C ILE A 286 -4.97 14.43 21.77
N ARG A 287 -4.11 15.46 21.75
CA ARG A 287 -4.10 16.50 22.81
C ARG A 287 -5.43 17.27 22.91
N ARG A 288 -6.11 17.49 21.80
CA ARG A 288 -7.37 18.21 21.72
C ARG A 288 -8.61 17.30 21.79
N ARG A 289 -8.43 16.02 21.98
CA ARG A 289 -9.51 15.00 22.00
C ARG A 289 -10.40 15.06 20.76
N LYS A 290 -9.84 15.36 19.60
CA LYS A 290 -10.53 15.37 18.30
C LYS A 290 -10.56 13.98 17.70
N ALA A 291 -11.55 13.70 16.82
CA ALA A 291 -11.60 12.46 16.06
C ALA A 291 -10.30 12.28 15.25
N LEU A 292 -9.69 11.09 15.33
CA LEU A 292 -8.47 10.76 14.58
C LEU A 292 -8.80 10.36 13.14
N ILE A 293 -9.90 9.65 12.94
CA ILE A 293 -10.39 9.16 11.65
C ILE A 293 -11.76 9.72 11.29
#